data_cb0c53c97a2f8f5ce356ef01e5553df6
#
_entry.id   cb0c53c97a2f8f5ce356ef01e5553df6
#
_cell.length_a   1.000
_cell.length_b   1.000
_cell.length_c   1.000
_cell.angle_alpha   90.00
_cell.angle_beta   90.00
_cell.angle_gamma   90.00
#
_symmetry.space_group_name_H-M   'P 1'
#
loop_
_entity.id
_entity.type
_entity.pdbx_description
1 polymer ?
#
loop_
_entity_poly.entity_id
_entity_poly.type
_entity_poly.pdbx_seq_one_letter_code
_entity_poly.pdbx_strand_id
1 'polypeptide(L)'
;ILIIKIYFIKRILIFMQTEKRIDYIKNWISEYCKSMPKEPDSLVVGISGGIDSSVTSTLCALTGKRTIVLSMPIRQIKEQHDLSIGHQKWLKKKFKNVDSYLINLDLLFETFKSSLSKFDNEHGMANARARLRMTTLYQVAAANNGIVVGTGNKVEDFGVGFYTKYGDGGVDISPLADCTKTQVWEMGEKLGILEDIVKADPTDGLWEDGRADVSQLGMSYQDLEKAMIDSNNPGHKKYLEIRKKNLHKMNPIPVCKMKND
;
A
#
# COMPACT_ATOMS: atom_id res chain seq x y z
N ILE A 1 27.33 -23.96 -17.80
CA ILE A 1 26.20 -24.01 -18.77
C ILE A 1 24.91 -24.49 -18.10
N LEU A 2 24.92 -25.57 -17.28
CA LEU A 2 23.74 -26.12 -16.63
C LEU A 2 23.13 -25.12 -15.60
N ILE A 3 23.96 -24.48 -14.78
CA ILE A 3 23.54 -23.48 -13.75
C ILE A 3 22.88 -22.28 -14.43
N ILE A 4 23.42 -21.80 -15.53
CA ILE A 4 22.86 -20.68 -16.30
C ILE A 4 21.50 -21.07 -16.90
N LYS A 5 21.35 -22.30 -17.42
CA LYS A 5 20.06 -22.82 -17.94
C LYS A 5 19.01 -22.91 -16.80
N ILE A 6 19.38 -23.43 -15.64
CA ILE A 6 18.48 -23.54 -14.48
C ILE A 6 18.04 -22.15 -14.01
N TYR A 7 18.96 -21.19 -13.92
CA TYR A 7 18.65 -19.81 -13.56
C TYR A 7 17.69 -19.15 -14.57
N PHE A 8 17.94 -19.36 -15.87
CA PHE A 8 17.09 -18.81 -16.93
C PHE A 8 15.68 -19.41 -16.93
N ILE A 9 15.55 -20.75 -16.76
CA ILE A 9 14.26 -21.43 -16.63
C ILE A 9 13.49 -20.96 -15.41
N LYS A 10 14.16 -20.83 -14.26
CA LYS A 10 13.55 -20.33 -13.02
C LYS A 10 13.03 -18.91 -13.17
N ARG A 11 13.77 -18.03 -13.85
CA ARG A 11 13.35 -16.66 -14.15
C ARG A 11 12.16 -16.60 -15.11
N ILE A 12 12.10 -17.46 -16.12
CA ILE A 12 10.93 -17.59 -17.01
C ILE A 12 9.69 -18.06 -16.24
N LEU A 13 9.81 -19.05 -15.38
CA LEU A 13 8.69 -19.57 -14.57
C LEU A 13 8.14 -18.51 -13.61
N ILE A 14 9.01 -17.77 -12.94
CA ILE A 14 8.63 -16.65 -12.07
C ILE A 14 7.89 -15.58 -12.89
N PHE A 15 8.41 -15.23 -14.05
CA PHE A 15 7.85 -14.23 -14.94
C PHE A 15 6.43 -14.61 -15.44
N MET A 16 6.21 -15.89 -15.78
CA MET A 16 4.88 -16.40 -16.15
C MET A 16 3.91 -16.43 -14.96
N GLN A 17 4.38 -16.75 -13.76
CA GLN A 17 3.56 -16.67 -12.53
C GLN A 17 3.17 -15.23 -12.20
N THR A 18 4.08 -14.29 -12.36
CA THR A 18 3.85 -12.87 -12.10
C THR A 18 2.81 -12.28 -13.05
N GLU A 19 2.84 -12.65 -14.33
CA GLU A 19 1.84 -12.22 -15.30
C GLU A 19 0.44 -12.73 -14.95
N LYS A 20 0.31 -14.02 -14.60
CA LYS A 20 -0.95 -14.59 -14.14
C LYS A 20 -1.48 -13.89 -12.86
N ARG A 21 -0.58 -13.52 -11.96
CA ARG A 21 -0.93 -12.78 -10.74
C ARG A 21 -1.47 -11.38 -11.07
N ILE A 22 -0.81 -10.66 -11.96
CA ILE A 22 -1.27 -9.35 -12.46
C ILE A 22 -2.67 -9.46 -13.07
N ASP A 23 -2.89 -10.43 -13.96
CA ASP A 23 -4.19 -10.65 -14.60
C ASP A 23 -5.27 -11.05 -13.60
N TYR A 24 -4.93 -11.92 -12.65
CA TYR A 24 -5.85 -12.34 -11.60
C TYR A 24 -6.31 -11.14 -10.75
N ILE A 25 -5.38 -10.32 -10.25
CA ILE A 25 -5.70 -9.18 -9.40
C ILE A 25 -6.49 -8.12 -10.18
N LYS A 26 -6.09 -7.80 -11.41
CA LYS A 26 -6.82 -6.90 -12.30
C LYS A 26 -8.27 -7.35 -12.50
N ASN A 27 -8.49 -8.62 -12.80
CA ASN A 27 -9.81 -9.19 -13.00
C ASN A 27 -10.62 -9.17 -11.69
N TRP A 28 -10.00 -9.53 -10.57
CA TRP A 28 -10.63 -9.48 -9.25
C TRP A 28 -11.12 -8.07 -8.90
N ILE A 29 -10.32 -7.02 -9.14
CA ILE A 29 -10.75 -5.62 -8.93
C ILE A 29 -12.00 -5.33 -9.78
N SER A 30 -11.99 -5.71 -11.06
CA SER A 30 -13.10 -5.48 -11.98
C SER A 30 -14.37 -6.22 -11.56
N GLU A 31 -14.25 -7.49 -11.16
CA GLU A 31 -15.36 -8.33 -10.71
C GLU A 31 -15.95 -7.82 -9.39
N TYR A 32 -15.09 -7.40 -8.44
CA TYR A 32 -15.53 -6.81 -7.19
C TYR A 32 -16.39 -5.55 -7.45
N CYS A 33 -15.91 -4.63 -8.29
CA CYS A 33 -16.67 -3.43 -8.64
C CYS A 33 -18.05 -3.76 -9.23
N LYS A 34 -18.12 -4.75 -10.13
CA LYS A 34 -19.39 -5.20 -10.74
C LYS A 34 -20.32 -5.88 -9.73
N SER A 35 -19.79 -6.49 -8.68
CA SER A 35 -20.57 -7.18 -7.65
C SER A 35 -21.22 -6.23 -6.64
N MET A 36 -20.81 -4.98 -6.59
CA MET A 36 -21.37 -3.99 -5.67
C MET A 36 -22.81 -3.61 -6.07
N PRO A 37 -23.69 -3.34 -5.11
CA PRO A 37 -25.08 -2.90 -5.39
C PRO A 37 -25.18 -1.70 -6.33
N LYS A 38 -24.21 -0.80 -6.26
CA LYS A 38 -23.97 0.28 -7.21
C LYS A 38 -22.51 0.18 -7.65
N GLU A 39 -22.30 -0.12 -8.92
CA GLU A 39 -20.96 -0.19 -9.48
C GLU A 39 -20.27 1.19 -9.38
N PRO A 40 -19.04 1.27 -8.81
CA PRO A 40 -18.34 2.53 -8.70
C PRO A 40 -17.86 3.03 -10.09
N ASP A 41 -17.91 4.34 -10.31
CA ASP A 41 -17.43 4.95 -11.55
C ASP A 41 -15.90 5.09 -11.57
N SER A 42 -15.26 5.11 -10.40
CA SER A 42 -13.82 5.32 -10.29
C SER A 42 -13.17 4.51 -9.16
N LEU A 43 -11.86 4.28 -9.34
CA LEU A 43 -10.94 3.71 -8.36
C LEU A 43 -10.01 4.83 -7.87
N VAL A 44 -9.94 5.07 -6.56
CA VAL A 44 -9.14 6.15 -5.98
C VAL A 44 -7.96 5.57 -5.20
N VAL A 45 -6.74 5.98 -5.57
CA VAL A 45 -5.50 5.44 -5.00
C VAL A 45 -4.56 6.56 -4.54
N GLY A 46 -4.03 6.45 -3.33
CA GLY A 46 -2.94 7.31 -2.86
C GLY A 46 -1.60 6.87 -3.45
N ILE A 47 -0.81 7.82 -3.95
CA ILE A 47 0.54 7.57 -4.48
C ILE A 47 1.57 8.12 -3.51
N SER A 48 2.28 7.23 -2.82
CA SER A 48 3.36 7.59 -1.89
C SER A 48 4.71 7.80 -2.58
N GLY A 49 4.90 7.22 -3.75
CA GLY A 49 6.19 7.07 -4.43
C GLY A 49 6.85 5.71 -4.17
N GLY A 50 6.28 4.87 -3.30
CA GLY A 50 6.73 3.50 -3.05
C GLY A 50 6.15 2.49 -4.03
N ILE A 51 6.76 1.29 -4.07
CA ILE A 51 6.42 0.23 -5.03
C ILE A 51 4.97 -0.26 -4.88
N ASP A 52 4.44 -0.41 -3.67
CA ASP A 52 3.08 -0.92 -3.44
C ASP A 52 2.02 0.00 -4.06
N SER A 53 2.10 1.30 -3.78
CA SER A 53 1.17 2.29 -4.36
C SER A 53 1.29 2.37 -5.88
N SER A 54 2.50 2.18 -6.40
CA SER A 54 2.77 2.19 -7.84
C SER A 54 2.21 0.95 -8.55
N VAL A 55 2.36 -0.22 -7.95
CA VAL A 55 1.77 -1.47 -8.47
C VAL A 55 0.25 -1.40 -8.39
N THR A 56 -0.32 -1.02 -7.24
CA THR A 56 -1.78 -0.93 -7.05
C THR A 56 -2.43 0.01 -8.06
N SER A 57 -1.90 1.22 -8.21
CA SER A 57 -2.46 2.21 -9.15
C SER A 57 -2.35 1.76 -10.61
N THR A 58 -1.28 1.05 -10.96
CA THR A 58 -1.11 0.47 -12.30
C THR A 58 -2.11 -0.67 -12.55
N LEU A 59 -2.35 -1.53 -11.56
CA LEU A 59 -3.37 -2.59 -11.63
C LEU A 59 -4.77 -1.99 -11.78
N CYS A 60 -5.09 -0.93 -11.05
CA CYS A 60 -6.34 -0.18 -11.20
C CYS A 60 -6.48 0.38 -12.63
N ALA A 61 -5.44 1.02 -13.16
CA ALA A 61 -5.46 1.56 -14.52
C ALA A 61 -5.65 0.48 -15.59
N LEU A 62 -5.07 -0.72 -15.39
CA LEU A 62 -5.21 -1.87 -16.29
C LEU A 62 -6.64 -2.44 -16.35
N THR A 63 -7.50 -2.17 -15.37
CA THR A 63 -8.92 -2.56 -15.42
C THR A 63 -9.71 -1.82 -16.50
N GLY A 64 -9.17 -0.69 -17.01
CA GLY A 64 -9.87 0.23 -17.91
C GLY A 64 -10.86 1.15 -17.20
N LYS A 65 -11.17 0.92 -15.90
CA LYS A 65 -12.02 1.81 -15.10
C LYS A 65 -11.27 3.12 -14.81
N ARG A 66 -12.00 4.24 -14.74
CA ARG A 66 -11.44 5.54 -14.38
C ARG A 66 -10.65 5.40 -13.06
N THR A 67 -9.38 5.76 -13.09
CA THR A 67 -8.47 5.65 -11.95
C THR A 67 -7.99 7.03 -11.56
N ILE A 68 -8.29 7.45 -10.33
CA ILE A 68 -7.91 8.75 -9.78
C ILE A 68 -6.74 8.52 -8.82
N VAL A 69 -5.60 9.11 -9.12
CA VAL A 69 -4.39 8.97 -8.31
C VAL A 69 -4.02 10.27 -7.62
N LEU A 70 -3.76 10.21 -6.32
CA LEU A 70 -3.51 11.37 -5.48
C LEU A 70 -2.12 11.32 -4.84
N SER A 71 -1.27 12.32 -5.09
CA SER A 71 -0.13 12.63 -4.23
C SER A 71 -0.58 13.62 -3.16
N MET A 72 -0.33 13.28 -1.90
CA MET A 72 -0.81 14.05 -0.74
C MET A 72 0.36 14.32 0.22
N PRO A 73 1.30 15.21 -0.15
CA PRO A 73 2.45 15.48 0.70
C PRO A 73 2.00 16.12 2.02
N ILE A 74 2.64 15.67 3.12
CA ILE A 74 2.61 16.27 4.45
C ILE A 74 4.05 16.27 4.94
N ARG A 75 4.76 17.38 4.80
CA ARG A 75 6.19 17.52 5.14
C ARG A 75 7.02 16.35 4.57
N GLN A 76 6.69 15.95 3.35
CA GLN A 76 7.33 14.81 2.68
C GLN A 76 8.75 15.20 2.27
N ILE A 77 9.72 14.29 2.43
CA ILE A 77 11.05 14.49 1.87
C ILE A 77 10.99 14.54 0.34
N LYS A 78 11.86 15.37 -0.24
CA LYS A 78 11.82 15.72 -1.65
C LYS A 78 11.93 14.49 -2.56
N GLU A 79 12.80 13.57 -2.23
CA GLU A 79 13.08 12.35 -3.00
C GLU A 79 11.81 11.47 -3.14
N GLN A 80 11.10 11.22 -2.05
CA GLN A 80 9.84 10.46 -2.07
C GLN A 80 8.74 11.20 -2.84
N HIS A 81 8.66 12.54 -2.66
CA HIS A 81 7.72 13.36 -3.40
C HIS A 81 7.98 13.29 -4.91
N ASP A 82 9.24 13.40 -5.33
CA ASP A 82 9.63 13.36 -6.74
C ASP A 82 9.30 12.00 -7.38
N LEU A 83 9.50 10.88 -6.67
CA LEU A 83 9.07 9.55 -7.11
C LEU A 83 7.55 9.46 -7.29
N SER A 84 6.79 10.00 -6.36
CA SER A 84 5.32 10.06 -6.44
C SER A 84 4.85 10.83 -7.68
N ILE A 85 5.40 12.01 -7.93
CA ILE A 85 5.09 12.83 -9.12
C ILE A 85 5.56 12.14 -10.42
N GLY A 86 6.74 11.53 -10.38
CA GLY A 86 7.28 10.76 -11.51
C GLY A 86 6.33 9.62 -11.93
N HIS A 87 5.82 8.86 -10.95
CA HIS A 87 4.88 7.79 -11.22
C HIS A 87 3.53 8.28 -11.77
N GLN A 88 2.99 9.37 -11.23
CA GLN A 88 1.77 9.98 -11.77
C GLN A 88 1.91 10.38 -13.25
N LYS A 89 3.04 11.01 -13.60
CA LYS A 89 3.34 11.38 -15.00
C LYS A 89 3.45 10.14 -15.88
N TRP A 90 4.12 9.09 -15.40
CA TRP A 90 4.26 7.83 -16.11
C TRP A 90 2.91 7.15 -16.34
N LEU A 91 2.03 7.08 -15.32
CA LEU A 91 0.67 6.52 -15.45
C LEU A 91 -0.15 7.29 -16.49
N LYS A 92 -0.18 8.63 -16.43
CA LYS A 92 -0.93 9.46 -17.40
C LYS A 92 -0.43 9.31 -18.83
N LYS A 93 0.87 9.10 -19.02
CA LYS A 93 1.44 8.84 -20.36
C LYS A 93 1.02 7.48 -20.88
N LYS A 94 0.91 6.47 -20.01
CA LYS A 94 0.65 5.06 -20.39
C LYS A 94 -0.84 4.74 -20.49
N PHE A 95 -1.70 5.39 -19.71
CA PHE A 95 -3.12 5.08 -19.58
C PHE A 95 -4.00 6.32 -19.77
N LYS A 96 -5.02 6.22 -20.64
CA LYS A 96 -5.96 7.31 -20.92
C LYS A 96 -7.05 7.47 -19.85
N ASN A 97 -7.28 6.45 -19.04
CA ASN A 97 -8.29 6.39 -17.97
C ASN A 97 -7.75 6.84 -16.61
N VAL A 98 -6.58 7.51 -16.57
CA VAL A 98 -5.96 7.97 -15.34
C VAL A 98 -6.06 9.49 -15.19
N ASP A 99 -6.68 9.93 -14.10
CA ASP A 99 -6.64 11.33 -13.62
C ASP A 99 -5.64 11.42 -12.46
N SER A 100 -4.80 12.45 -12.43
CA SER A 100 -3.83 12.64 -11.36
C SER A 100 -3.92 14.02 -10.72
N TYR A 101 -3.85 14.04 -9.39
CA TYR A 101 -3.91 15.27 -8.61
C TYR A 101 -2.79 15.33 -7.56
N LEU A 102 -2.32 16.53 -7.31
CA LEU A 102 -1.46 16.86 -6.18
C LEU A 102 -2.27 17.68 -5.20
N ILE A 103 -2.50 17.16 -4.00
CA ILE A 103 -3.23 17.82 -2.92
C ILE A 103 -2.26 17.99 -1.75
N ASN A 104 -1.69 19.19 -1.60
CA ASN A 104 -0.81 19.49 -0.49
C ASN A 104 -1.63 19.61 0.80
N LEU A 105 -1.27 18.81 1.80
CA LEU A 105 -1.95 18.74 3.10
C LEU A 105 -1.14 19.38 4.24
N ASP A 106 -0.03 20.07 3.96
CA ASP A 106 0.84 20.66 4.98
C ASP A 106 0.05 21.63 5.89
N LEU A 107 -0.66 22.59 5.29
CA LEU A 107 -1.41 23.58 6.06
C LEU A 107 -2.51 22.93 6.92
N LEU A 108 -3.19 21.90 6.39
CA LEU A 108 -4.19 21.14 7.13
C LEU A 108 -3.57 20.44 8.34
N PHE A 109 -2.41 19.81 8.14
CA PHE A 109 -1.68 19.12 9.20
C PHE A 109 -1.17 20.10 10.28
N GLU A 110 -0.64 21.27 9.88
CA GLU A 110 -0.19 22.30 10.83
C GLU A 110 -1.36 22.80 11.67
N THR A 111 -2.50 23.06 11.06
CA THR A 111 -3.71 23.50 11.77
C THR A 111 -4.18 22.42 12.76
N PHE A 112 -4.18 21.16 12.33
CA PHE A 112 -4.52 20.02 13.19
C PHE A 112 -3.56 19.92 14.38
N LYS A 113 -2.25 19.96 14.12
CA LYS A 113 -1.22 19.91 15.17
C LYS A 113 -1.34 21.05 16.16
N SER A 114 -1.54 22.28 15.69
CA SER A 114 -1.72 23.48 16.52
C SER A 114 -2.95 23.35 17.42
N SER A 115 -4.07 22.86 16.89
CA SER A 115 -5.31 22.67 17.65
C SER A 115 -5.17 21.62 18.76
N LEU A 116 -4.23 20.70 18.62
CA LEU A 116 -3.99 19.59 19.56
C LEU A 116 -2.66 19.72 20.31
N SER A 117 -2.13 20.93 20.46
CA SER A 117 -0.81 21.17 21.07
C SER A 117 -0.63 20.60 22.47
N LYS A 118 -1.71 20.50 23.25
CA LYS A 118 -1.71 19.87 24.60
C LYS A 118 -1.59 18.32 24.54
N PHE A 119 -1.81 17.73 23.38
CA PHE A 119 -1.79 16.28 23.14
C PHE A 119 -0.71 15.91 22.12
N ASP A 120 0.32 16.74 21.96
CA ASP A 120 1.41 16.51 21.02
C ASP A 120 2.19 15.26 21.41
N ASN A 121 2.24 14.32 20.45
CA ASN A 121 2.94 13.05 20.56
C ASN A 121 3.41 12.63 19.17
N GLU A 122 4.69 12.40 19.00
CA GLU A 122 5.32 12.13 17.71
C GLU A 122 4.63 10.96 16.97
N HIS A 123 4.43 9.84 17.66
CA HIS A 123 3.75 8.67 17.07
C HIS A 123 2.28 8.95 16.73
N GLY A 124 1.58 9.70 17.60
CA GLY A 124 0.21 10.15 17.36
C GLY A 124 0.12 11.03 16.12
N MET A 125 1.06 11.96 15.93
CA MET A 125 1.12 12.86 14.78
C MET A 125 1.51 12.12 13.50
N ALA A 126 2.38 11.12 13.55
CA ALA A 126 2.66 10.23 12.41
C ALA A 126 1.37 9.52 11.96
N ASN A 127 0.63 8.91 12.88
CA ASN A 127 -0.67 8.31 12.58
C ASN A 127 -1.71 9.33 12.06
N ALA A 128 -1.67 10.57 12.54
CA ALA A 128 -2.55 11.63 12.06
C ALA A 128 -2.30 11.95 10.58
N ARG A 129 -1.05 11.94 10.11
CA ARG A 129 -0.72 12.11 8.69
C ARG A 129 -1.40 11.04 7.82
N ALA A 130 -1.33 9.78 8.23
CA ALA A 130 -2.00 8.68 7.51
C ALA A 130 -3.52 8.85 7.48
N ARG A 131 -4.15 9.27 8.61
CA ARG A 131 -5.60 9.50 8.70
C ARG A 131 -6.07 10.70 7.88
N LEU A 132 -5.32 11.78 7.82
CA LEU A 132 -5.64 12.93 6.97
C LEU A 132 -5.60 12.54 5.48
N ARG A 133 -4.62 11.74 5.06
CA ARG A 133 -4.58 11.18 3.69
C ARG A 133 -5.79 10.29 3.42
N MET A 134 -6.13 9.39 4.34
CA MET A 134 -7.31 8.52 4.22
C MET A 134 -8.60 9.34 4.06
N THR A 135 -8.84 10.32 4.92
CA THR A 135 -10.02 11.20 4.82
C THR A 135 -10.08 11.93 3.48
N THR A 136 -8.94 12.37 2.96
CA THR A 136 -8.85 13.03 1.65
C THR A 136 -9.20 12.05 0.52
N LEU A 137 -8.71 10.80 0.57
CA LEU A 137 -9.03 9.76 -0.41
C LEU A 137 -10.53 9.48 -0.44
N TYR A 138 -11.17 9.30 0.72
CA TYR A 138 -12.61 9.06 0.82
C TYR A 138 -13.44 10.26 0.35
N GLN A 139 -13.01 11.50 0.62
CA GLN A 139 -13.68 12.68 0.11
C GLN A 139 -13.65 12.73 -1.43
N VAL A 140 -12.49 12.42 -2.03
CA VAL A 140 -12.37 12.36 -3.48
C VAL A 140 -13.18 11.19 -4.06
N ALA A 141 -13.17 10.04 -3.41
CA ALA A 141 -13.97 8.88 -3.83
C ALA A 141 -15.46 9.19 -3.80
N ALA A 142 -15.98 9.77 -2.72
CA ALA A 142 -17.38 10.17 -2.60
C ALA A 142 -17.79 11.18 -3.70
N ALA A 143 -16.95 12.17 -3.97
CA ALA A 143 -17.22 13.18 -5.01
C ALA A 143 -17.21 12.61 -6.46
N ASN A 144 -16.62 11.42 -6.66
CA ASN A 144 -16.48 10.79 -7.98
C ASN A 144 -17.21 9.43 -8.07
N ASN A 145 -18.15 9.15 -7.18
CA ASN A 145 -18.83 7.86 -7.11
C ASN A 145 -17.84 6.68 -7.18
N GLY A 146 -16.76 6.77 -6.41
CA GLY A 146 -15.64 5.85 -6.43
C GLY A 146 -15.46 5.09 -5.12
N ILE A 147 -14.50 4.17 -5.13
CA ILE A 147 -14.02 3.45 -3.94
C ILE A 147 -12.53 3.70 -3.73
N VAL A 148 -12.10 3.63 -2.47
CA VAL A 148 -10.69 3.75 -2.08
C VAL A 148 -10.00 2.40 -2.16
N VAL A 149 -8.93 2.33 -2.96
CA VAL A 149 -8.14 1.12 -3.15
C VAL A 149 -6.88 1.19 -2.30
N GLY A 150 -6.75 0.23 -1.37
CA GLY A 150 -5.61 0.09 -0.48
C GLY A 150 -4.37 -0.44 -1.17
N THR A 151 -3.23 -0.06 -0.65
CA THR A 151 -1.90 -0.41 -1.17
C THR A 151 -1.14 -1.38 -0.28
N GLY A 152 -1.72 -1.79 0.87
CA GLY A 152 -1.09 -2.68 1.84
C GLY A 152 -0.87 -4.09 1.29
N ASN A 153 0.29 -4.67 1.60
CA ASN A 153 0.68 -6.00 1.17
C ASN A 153 0.57 -7.02 2.31
N LYS A 154 0.74 -8.30 1.95
CA LYS A 154 0.61 -9.43 2.89
C LYS A 154 1.55 -9.34 4.08
N VAL A 155 2.77 -8.86 3.89
CA VAL A 155 3.80 -8.84 4.95
C VAL A 155 3.52 -7.74 5.96
N GLU A 156 3.29 -6.53 5.47
CA GLU A 156 3.10 -5.33 6.28
C GLU A 156 1.76 -5.36 6.99
N ASP A 157 0.67 -5.30 6.26
CA ASP A 157 -0.66 -5.12 6.84
C ASP A 157 -1.18 -6.40 7.50
N PHE A 158 -1.12 -7.50 6.77
CA PHE A 158 -1.75 -8.77 7.17
C PHE A 158 -0.80 -9.72 7.92
N GLY A 159 0.51 -9.53 7.77
CA GLY A 159 1.56 -10.25 8.50
C GLY A 159 1.82 -9.66 9.87
N VAL A 160 2.44 -8.49 9.92
CA VAL A 160 2.90 -7.85 11.16
C VAL A 160 2.01 -6.72 11.68
N GLY A 161 1.05 -6.24 10.88
CA GLY A 161 0.18 -5.12 11.22
C GLY A 161 0.92 -3.79 11.23
N PHE A 162 1.82 -3.58 10.28
CA PHE A 162 2.59 -2.34 10.11
C PHE A 162 1.81 -1.33 9.28
N TYR A 163 0.75 -0.78 9.86
CA TYR A 163 -0.11 0.24 9.27
C TYR A 163 -0.82 1.05 10.37
N THR A 164 -1.37 2.19 10.01
CA THR A 164 -2.23 3.00 10.88
C THR A 164 -3.69 2.57 10.73
N LYS A 165 -4.30 2.09 11.83
CA LYS A 165 -5.74 1.79 11.85
C LYS A 165 -6.54 3.04 11.51
N TYR A 166 -7.41 2.93 10.48
CA TYR A 166 -8.17 4.06 9.93
C TYR A 166 -7.30 5.19 9.36
N GLY A 167 -6.08 4.85 8.94
CA GLY A 167 -5.23 5.65 8.10
C GLY A 167 -5.04 4.93 6.76
N ASP A 168 -3.82 4.49 6.49
CA ASP A 168 -3.50 3.64 5.33
C ASP A 168 -4.21 2.27 5.35
N GLY A 169 -4.58 1.76 6.54
CA GLY A 169 -5.46 0.59 6.67
C GLY A 169 -6.96 0.89 6.51
N GLY A 170 -7.36 2.15 6.31
CA GLY A 170 -8.75 2.56 6.06
C GLY A 170 -9.06 2.60 4.57
N VAL A 171 -9.52 1.51 3.99
CA VAL A 171 -9.74 1.33 2.55
C VAL A 171 -10.97 0.46 2.28
N ASP A 172 -11.51 0.51 1.05
CA ASP A 172 -12.65 -0.32 0.67
C ASP A 172 -12.23 -1.70 0.16
N ILE A 173 -11.11 -1.77 -0.55
CA ILE A 173 -10.53 -3.03 -1.06
C ILE A 173 -9.01 -3.04 -0.93
N SER A 174 -8.41 -4.23 -0.76
CA SER A 174 -6.96 -4.43 -0.63
C SER A 174 -6.44 -5.45 -1.65
N PRO A 175 -6.15 -5.03 -2.90
CA PRO A 175 -5.77 -5.96 -3.97
C PRO A 175 -4.46 -6.71 -3.73
N LEU A 176 -3.53 -6.14 -2.96
CA LEU A 176 -2.23 -6.72 -2.65
C LEU A 176 -2.19 -7.50 -1.34
N ALA A 177 -3.33 -7.65 -0.65
CA ALA A 177 -3.42 -8.25 0.69
C ALA A 177 -2.82 -9.66 0.81
N ASP A 178 -2.84 -10.43 -0.27
CA ASP A 178 -2.25 -11.80 -0.32
C ASP A 178 -0.93 -11.86 -1.13
N CYS A 179 -0.36 -10.72 -1.49
CA CYS A 179 0.93 -10.64 -2.17
C CYS A 179 2.05 -10.33 -1.17
N THR A 180 3.12 -11.11 -1.19
CA THR A 180 4.32 -10.79 -0.43
C THR A 180 5.04 -9.57 -1.02
N LYS A 181 5.91 -8.92 -0.26
CA LYS A 181 6.68 -7.77 -0.77
C LYS A 181 7.55 -8.14 -1.97
N THR A 182 8.17 -9.32 -1.94
CA THR A 182 8.95 -9.87 -3.07
C THR A 182 8.08 -9.97 -4.33
N GLN A 183 6.85 -10.47 -4.19
CA GLN A 183 5.91 -10.57 -5.31
C GLN A 183 5.44 -9.20 -5.83
N VAL A 184 5.34 -8.19 -4.97
CA VAL A 184 5.03 -6.82 -5.39
C VAL A 184 6.18 -6.24 -6.21
N TRP A 185 7.44 -6.43 -5.81
CA TRP A 185 8.59 -6.03 -6.62
C TRP A 185 8.61 -6.71 -7.99
N GLU A 186 8.40 -8.04 -8.04
CA GLU A 186 8.30 -8.79 -9.31
C GLU A 186 7.21 -8.22 -10.24
N MET A 187 6.04 -7.86 -9.67
CA MET A 187 4.97 -7.21 -10.45
C MET A 187 5.39 -5.82 -10.91
N GLY A 188 6.08 -5.05 -10.10
CA GLY A 188 6.59 -3.73 -10.45
C GLY A 188 7.53 -3.76 -11.65
N GLU A 189 8.50 -4.68 -11.64
CA GLU A 189 9.41 -4.92 -12.76
C GLU A 189 8.65 -5.34 -14.03
N LYS A 190 7.72 -6.30 -13.91
CA LYS A 190 6.93 -6.80 -15.03
C LYS A 190 6.02 -5.75 -15.66
N LEU A 191 5.43 -4.87 -14.86
CA LEU A 191 4.59 -3.76 -15.29
C LEU A 191 5.39 -2.63 -15.93
N GLY A 192 6.72 -2.62 -15.80
CA GLY A 192 7.61 -1.58 -16.28
C GLY A 192 7.48 -0.29 -15.48
N ILE A 193 7.24 -0.39 -14.18
CA ILE A 193 7.29 0.74 -13.25
C ILE A 193 8.70 1.33 -13.25
N LEU A 194 8.79 2.64 -13.03
CA LEU A 194 10.05 3.38 -13.02
C LEU A 194 11.11 2.67 -12.15
N GLU A 195 12.30 2.50 -12.69
CA GLU A 195 13.40 1.78 -12.04
C GLU A 195 13.78 2.39 -10.69
N ASP A 196 13.73 3.73 -10.58
CA ASP A 196 13.99 4.46 -9.34
C ASP A 196 13.00 4.08 -8.24
N ILE A 197 11.73 3.78 -8.57
CA ILE A 197 10.72 3.30 -7.62
C ILE A 197 10.97 1.83 -7.24
N VAL A 198 11.30 1.00 -8.22
CA VAL A 198 11.59 -0.42 -7.97
C VAL A 198 12.80 -0.62 -7.06
N LYS A 199 13.81 0.27 -7.18
CA LYS A 199 15.05 0.22 -6.40
C LYS A 199 15.01 1.01 -5.10
N ALA A 200 14.00 1.87 -4.89
CA ALA A 200 13.88 2.68 -3.68
C ALA A 200 13.70 1.79 -2.44
N ASP A 201 14.36 2.15 -1.37
CA ASP A 201 14.15 1.51 -0.07
C ASP A 201 12.72 1.78 0.42
N PRO A 202 12.00 0.75 0.90
CA PRO A 202 10.66 0.92 1.45
C PRO A 202 10.65 1.83 2.68
N THR A 203 9.74 2.81 2.68
CA THR A 203 9.48 3.71 3.80
C THR A 203 7.98 3.96 3.94
N ASP A 204 7.48 4.13 5.17
CA ASP A 204 6.07 4.46 5.42
C ASP A 204 5.73 5.95 5.12
N GLY A 205 6.74 6.79 4.93
CA GLY A 205 6.59 8.21 4.61
C GLY A 205 5.86 9.03 5.70
N LEU A 206 5.84 8.53 6.94
CA LEU A 206 5.18 9.17 8.08
C LEU A 206 6.16 9.97 8.96
N TRP A 207 7.47 9.81 8.75
CA TRP A 207 8.52 10.44 9.55
C TRP A 207 9.30 11.46 8.73
N GLU A 208 9.74 12.54 9.38
CA GLU A 208 10.47 13.62 8.72
C GLU A 208 11.93 13.22 8.38
N ASP A 209 12.46 12.19 9.04
CA ASP A 209 13.80 11.67 8.82
C ASP A 209 13.87 10.61 7.69
N GLY A 210 12.73 10.21 7.13
CA GLY A 210 12.67 9.27 6.01
C GLY A 210 13.18 7.86 6.34
N ARG A 211 13.09 7.46 7.61
CA ARG A 211 13.59 6.14 8.06
C ARG A 211 12.98 4.99 7.27
N ALA A 212 13.82 3.99 6.95
CA ALA A 212 13.40 2.80 6.23
C ALA A 212 12.55 1.86 7.12
N ASP A 213 11.59 1.16 6.52
CA ASP A 213 10.69 0.21 7.21
C ASP A 213 11.47 -0.89 7.91
N VAL A 214 12.54 -1.40 7.30
CA VAL A 214 13.39 -2.45 7.89
C VAL A 214 13.95 -2.03 9.25
N SER A 215 14.29 -0.75 9.44
CA SER A 215 14.77 -0.25 10.73
C SER A 215 13.67 -0.23 11.80
N GLN A 216 12.42 -0.01 11.41
CA GLN A 216 11.26 -0.01 12.30
C GLN A 216 10.78 -1.44 12.60
N LEU A 217 10.77 -2.31 11.60
CA LEU A 217 10.39 -3.73 11.72
C LEU A 217 11.49 -4.57 12.39
N GLY A 218 12.75 -4.17 12.23
CA GLY A 218 13.91 -4.88 12.75
C GLY A 218 14.19 -6.22 12.07
N MET A 219 13.56 -6.49 10.92
CA MET A 219 13.78 -7.66 10.05
C MET A 219 13.65 -7.25 8.60
N SER A 220 14.42 -7.92 7.71
CA SER A 220 14.24 -7.74 6.28
C SER A 220 12.90 -8.33 5.81
N TYR A 221 12.39 -7.87 4.67
CA TYR A 221 11.15 -8.43 4.09
C TYR A 221 11.30 -9.91 3.76
N GLN A 222 12.44 -10.32 3.20
CA GLN A 222 12.73 -11.71 2.89
C GLN A 222 12.74 -12.60 4.13
N ASP A 223 13.26 -12.10 5.25
CA ASP A 223 13.27 -12.84 6.51
C ASP A 223 11.87 -12.90 7.12
N LEU A 224 11.09 -11.81 7.04
CA LEU A 224 9.69 -11.81 7.46
C LEU A 224 8.86 -12.80 6.65
N GLU A 225 9.00 -12.82 5.32
CA GLU A 225 8.28 -13.75 4.43
C GLU A 225 8.56 -15.20 4.80
N LYS A 226 9.85 -15.56 5.03
CA LYS A 226 10.24 -16.90 5.49
C LYS A 226 9.68 -17.22 6.87
N ALA A 227 9.78 -16.26 7.81
CA ALA A 227 9.29 -16.41 9.17
C ALA A 227 7.77 -16.57 9.27
N MET A 228 7.02 -15.99 8.31
CA MET A 228 5.56 -16.12 8.25
C MET A 228 5.09 -17.52 7.85
N ILE A 229 5.83 -18.22 7.00
CA ILE A 229 5.41 -19.51 6.42
C ILE A 229 6.04 -20.73 7.10
N ASP A 230 7.18 -20.55 7.78
CA ASP A 230 7.90 -21.66 8.44
C ASP A 230 8.07 -21.40 9.94
N SER A 231 7.33 -22.16 10.75
CA SER A 231 7.41 -22.08 12.21
C SER A 231 8.75 -22.50 12.80
N ASN A 232 9.58 -23.23 12.04
CA ASN A 232 10.93 -23.63 12.45
C ASN A 232 11.98 -22.57 12.08
N ASN A 233 11.58 -21.53 11.33
CA ASN A 233 12.50 -20.44 10.99
C ASN A 233 12.97 -19.71 12.24
N PRO A 234 14.28 -19.41 12.40
CA PRO A 234 14.80 -18.69 13.58
C PRO A 234 14.13 -17.33 13.82
N GLY A 235 13.64 -16.67 12.77
CA GLY A 235 12.93 -15.40 12.84
C GLY A 235 11.46 -15.51 13.27
N HIS A 236 10.86 -16.70 13.28
CA HIS A 236 9.43 -16.90 13.51
C HIS A 236 8.97 -16.34 14.87
N LYS A 237 9.73 -16.56 15.94
CA LYS A 237 9.42 -16.00 17.26
C LYS A 237 9.35 -14.47 17.23
N LYS A 238 10.33 -13.82 16.61
CA LYS A 238 10.36 -12.35 16.48
C LYS A 238 9.19 -11.83 15.63
N TYR A 239 8.86 -12.49 14.52
CA TYR A 239 7.68 -12.19 13.73
C TYR A 239 6.40 -12.24 14.58
N LEU A 240 6.19 -13.29 15.38
CA LEU A 240 5.02 -13.42 16.26
C LEU A 240 4.97 -12.32 17.33
N GLU A 241 6.10 -11.91 17.88
CA GLU A 241 6.19 -10.81 18.85
C GLU A 241 5.74 -9.47 18.23
N ILE A 242 6.19 -9.16 17.02
CA ILE A 242 5.78 -7.95 16.29
C ILE A 242 4.28 -8.02 15.99
N ARG A 243 3.80 -9.12 15.41
CA ARG A 243 2.40 -9.34 15.10
C ARG A 243 1.49 -9.19 16.33
N LYS A 244 1.87 -9.79 17.47
CA LYS A 244 1.10 -9.76 18.71
C LYS A 244 0.84 -8.33 19.20
N LYS A 245 1.81 -7.43 19.08
CA LYS A 245 1.65 -6.01 19.47
C LYS A 245 0.59 -5.29 18.63
N ASN A 246 0.41 -5.70 17.39
CA ASN A 246 -0.46 -5.06 16.41
C ASN A 246 -1.81 -5.79 16.20
N LEU A 247 -1.97 -6.97 16.78
CA LEU A 247 -3.08 -7.87 16.46
C LEU A 247 -4.46 -7.24 16.68
N HIS A 248 -4.62 -6.38 17.72
CA HIS A 248 -5.88 -5.71 18.01
C HIS A 248 -6.38 -4.78 16.89
N LYS A 249 -5.48 -4.22 16.07
CA LYS A 249 -5.87 -3.38 14.94
C LYS A 249 -6.13 -4.19 13.66
N MET A 250 -5.60 -5.41 13.59
CA MET A 250 -5.80 -6.35 12.47
C MET A 250 -7.12 -7.13 12.58
N ASN A 251 -7.58 -7.36 13.80
CA ASN A 251 -8.84 -8.06 14.05
C ASN A 251 -10.05 -7.15 13.79
N PRO A 252 -11.22 -7.73 13.43
CA PRO A 252 -12.48 -6.99 13.41
C PRO A 252 -12.72 -6.25 14.73
N ILE A 253 -13.48 -5.15 14.66
CA ILE A 253 -13.83 -4.37 15.86
C ILE A 253 -14.55 -5.28 16.84
N PRO A 254 -14.09 -5.40 18.10
CA PRO A 254 -14.79 -6.17 19.11
C PRO A 254 -16.18 -5.60 19.38
N VAL A 255 -17.18 -6.45 19.34
CA VAL A 255 -18.58 -6.09 19.60
C VAL A 255 -19.02 -6.70 20.92
N CYS A 256 -19.56 -5.88 21.82
CA CYS A 256 -20.22 -6.37 23.02
C CYS A 256 -21.52 -7.04 22.64
N LYS A 257 -21.54 -8.40 22.72
CA LYS A 257 -22.77 -9.19 22.49
C LYS A 257 -23.50 -9.33 23.82
N MET A 258 -24.77 -8.91 23.82
CA MET A 258 -25.66 -9.18 24.96
C MET A 258 -25.89 -10.69 25.03
N LYS A 259 -25.82 -11.24 26.26
CA LYS A 259 -26.29 -12.62 26.49
C LYS A 259 -27.81 -12.58 26.30
N ASN A 260 -28.34 -13.46 25.45
CA ASN A 260 -29.78 -13.73 25.45
C ASN A 260 -30.09 -14.38 26.80
N ASP A 261 -30.91 -13.73 27.60
CA ASP A 261 -31.46 -14.31 28.83
C ASP A 261 -32.31 -15.53 28.48
#